data_74115ce07a4c4aba881d233bd3ff07c7
#
_entry.id   74115ce07a4c4aba881d233bd3ff07c7
#
_cell.length_a   1.000
_cell.length_b   1.000
_cell.length_c   1.000
_cell.angle_alpha   90.00
_cell.angle_beta   90.00
_cell.angle_gamma   90.00
#
_symmetry.space_group_name_H-M   'P 1'
#
loop_
_entity.id
_entity.type
_entity.pdbx_description
1 polymer ?
#
loop_
_entity_poly.entity_id
_entity_poly.type
_entity_poly.pdbx_seq_one_letter_code
_entity_poly.pdbx_strand_id
1 'polypeptide(L)'
;QGIFGLGGETFGELKMIADSSDDELDVAKIDASCAGKIIVAGAFAPYHAIDIARKNGVKAIITGGIDDQDIKKLLGYDIGVAITGHENIGITIVCTEGFGRINMAQKTFNLLKHFEGYKTSIHGRTQIRAGVIRPEIIIPLQFEEQELVAKEVTMPILEIGTVIRIIRQPHFGRIAKV
;
A
#
# COMPACT_ATOMS: atom_id res chain seq x y z
N GLN A 1 4.53 5.07 -3.39
CA GLN A 1 3.78 4.38 -4.46
C GLN A 1 3.69 2.90 -4.17
N GLY A 2 2.54 2.28 -4.50
CA GLY A 2 2.35 0.84 -4.45
C GLY A 2 2.80 0.16 -5.75
N ILE A 3 2.77 -1.17 -5.72
CA ILE A 3 3.04 -2.00 -6.91
C ILE A 3 1.74 -2.29 -7.66
N PHE A 4 0.67 -2.57 -6.90
CA PHE A 4 -0.65 -2.91 -7.43
C PHE A 4 -1.74 -2.29 -6.55
N GLY A 5 -2.87 -1.95 -7.15
CA GLY A 5 -4.03 -1.47 -6.42
C GLY A 5 -5.31 -1.70 -7.18
N LEU A 6 -6.41 -1.58 -6.46
CA LEU A 6 -7.79 -1.71 -6.92
C LEU A 6 -8.62 -0.57 -6.35
N GLY A 7 -9.69 -0.24 -7.04
CA GLY A 7 -10.59 0.83 -6.63
C GLY A 7 -10.11 2.23 -7.03
N GLY A 8 -10.95 3.21 -6.79
CA GLY A 8 -10.75 4.59 -7.17
C GLY A 8 -9.94 5.41 -6.19
N GLU A 9 -10.16 6.71 -6.26
CA GLU A 9 -9.60 7.68 -5.33
C GLU A 9 -10.46 7.75 -4.07
N THR A 10 -9.81 7.83 -2.92
CA THR A 10 -10.46 8.02 -1.63
C THR A 10 -9.53 8.73 -0.65
N PHE A 11 -10.09 9.26 0.42
CA PHE A 11 -9.35 9.92 1.48
C PHE A 11 -9.91 9.56 2.85
N GLY A 12 -9.06 9.60 3.85
CA GLY A 12 -9.40 9.30 5.23
C GLY A 12 -8.21 9.51 6.16
N GLU A 13 -8.44 9.31 7.45
CA GLU A 13 -7.37 9.28 8.43
C GLU A 13 -6.66 7.93 8.39
N LEU A 14 -5.34 7.94 8.47
CA LEU A 14 -4.51 6.73 8.49
C LEU A 14 -4.59 6.07 9.87
N LYS A 15 -4.87 4.76 9.90
CA LYS A 15 -4.94 3.96 11.12
C LYS A 15 -4.14 2.67 10.96
N MET A 16 -3.22 2.42 11.89
CA MET A 16 -2.50 1.16 11.95
C MET A 16 -3.40 0.07 12.56
N ILE A 17 -3.51 -1.06 11.86
CA ILE A 17 -4.16 -2.29 12.37
C ILE A 17 -3.09 -3.34 12.71
N ALA A 18 -2.07 -3.46 11.85
CA ALA A 18 -0.94 -4.33 12.08
C ALA A 18 0.02 -3.75 13.12
N ASP A 19 0.56 -4.59 13.98
CA ASP A 19 1.61 -4.23 14.93
C ASP A 19 2.99 -4.32 14.28
N SER A 20 3.13 -5.21 13.29
CA SER A 20 4.36 -5.44 12.55
C SER A 20 4.15 -5.56 11.03
N SER A 21 5.25 -5.44 10.28
CA SER A 21 5.24 -5.48 8.80
C SER A 21 4.93 -6.86 8.22
N ASP A 22 4.97 -7.91 9.01
CA ASP A 22 4.69 -9.31 8.64
C ASP A 22 3.30 -9.79 9.11
N ASP A 23 2.55 -8.96 9.84
CA ASP A 23 1.20 -9.29 10.28
C ASP A 23 0.22 -9.39 9.10
N GLU A 24 -0.74 -10.28 9.26
CA GLU A 24 -1.94 -10.33 8.43
C GLU A 24 -3.01 -9.37 8.97
N LEU A 25 -3.90 -8.91 8.10
CA LEU A 25 -5.02 -8.06 8.50
C LEU A 25 -5.94 -8.83 9.46
N ASP A 26 -5.87 -8.47 10.74
CA ASP A 26 -6.65 -9.10 11.80
C ASP A 26 -8.07 -8.56 11.85
N VAL A 27 -9.03 -9.43 11.58
CA VAL A 27 -10.47 -9.13 11.64
C VAL A 27 -10.91 -8.62 13.02
N ALA A 28 -10.31 -9.14 14.10
CA ALA A 28 -10.68 -8.75 15.46
C ALA A 28 -10.37 -7.28 15.77
N LYS A 29 -9.44 -6.67 15.02
CA LYS A 29 -9.08 -5.26 15.14
C LYS A 29 -9.90 -4.32 14.23
N ILE A 30 -10.78 -4.87 13.38
CA ILE A 30 -11.63 -4.10 12.48
C ILE A 30 -12.96 -3.85 13.16
N ASP A 31 -13.09 -2.72 13.81
CA ASP A 31 -14.28 -2.28 14.53
C ASP A 31 -14.89 -0.99 13.96
N ALA A 32 -15.93 -0.47 14.60
CA ALA A 32 -16.59 0.75 14.19
C ALA A 32 -15.68 2.00 14.14
N SER A 33 -14.57 2.00 14.88
CA SER A 33 -13.59 3.10 14.84
C SER A 33 -12.78 3.14 13.53
N CYS A 34 -12.86 2.08 12.72
CA CYS A 34 -12.23 2.00 11.40
C CYS A 34 -13.09 2.63 10.29
N ALA A 35 -14.36 2.96 10.58
CA ALA A 35 -15.25 3.57 9.60
C ALA A 35 -14.71 4.92 9.12
N GLY A 36 -14.71 5.12 7.80
CA GLY A 36 -14.20 6.34 7.17
C GLY A 36 -12.68 6.45 7.12
N LYS A 37 -11.94 5.49 7.67
CA LYS A 37 -10.47 5.52 7.76
C LYS A 37 -9.80 4.71 6.64
N ILE A 38 -8.51 4.95 6.51
CA ILE A 38 -7.57 4.17 5.71
C ILE A 38 -6.78 3.31 6.68
N ILE A 39 -6.91 1.99 6.57
CA ILE A 39 -6.25 1.06 7.49
C ILE A 39 -4.99 0.46 6.88
N VAL A 40 -3.99 0.23 7.73
CA VAL A 40 -2.72 -0.38 7.35
C VAL A 40 -2.63 -1.78 7.92
N ALA A 41 -2.52 -2.77 7.03
CA ALA A 41 -2.14 -4.13 7.33
C ALA A 41 -0.62 -4.31 7.13
N GLY A 42 -0.08 -5.43 7.60
CA GLY A 42 1.33 -5.78 7.38
C GLY A 42 1.53 -6.50 6.04
N ALA A 43 1.73 -7.81 6.11
CA ALA A 43 2.10 -8.62 4.94
C ALA A 43 0.95 -8.95 4.00
N PHE A 44 -0.27 -9.06 4.52
CA PHE A 44 -1.35 -9.67 3.75
C PHE A 44 -2.74 -9.22 4.21
N ALA A 45 -3.65 -9.07 3.24
CA ALA A 45 -5.05 -8.81 3.49
C ALA A 45 -5.90 -9.88 2.79
N PRO A 46 -6.44 -10.88 3.53
CA PRO A 46 -7.27 -11.92 2.96
C PRO A 46 -8.68 -11.40 2.64
N TYR A 47 -9.34 -12.04 1.67
CA TYR A 47 -10.68 -11.66 1.20
C TYR A 47 -11.69 -11.42 2.32
N HIS A 48 -11.76 -12.32 3.31
CA HIS A 48 -12.74 -12.21 4.38
C HIS A 48 -12.51 -10.97 5.26
N ALA A 49 -11.25 -10.60 5.51
CA ALA A 49 -10.91 -9.40 6.26
C ALA A 49 -11.22 -8.13 5.44
N ILE A 50 -10.96 -8.15 4.14
CA ILE A 50 -11.32 -7.05 3.22
C ILE A 50 -12.84 -6.85 3.18
N ASP A 51 -13.62 -7.94 3.10
CA ASP A 51 -15.08 -7.86 3.07
C ASP A 51 -15.66 -7.31 4.38
N ILE A 52 -15.10 -7.70 5.53
CA ILE A 52 -15.46 -7.15 6.83
C ILE A 52 -15.08 -5.67 6.92
N ALA A 53 -13.88 -5.28 6.49
CA ALA A 53 -13.45 -3.89 6.47
C ALA A 53 -14.40 -3.03 5.61
N ARG A 54 -14.76 -3.52 4.42
CA ARG A 54 -15.73 -2.88 3.53
C ARG A 54 -17.10 -2.69 4.21
N LYS A 55 -17.63 -3.71 4.85
CA LYS A 55 -18.91 -3.68 5.58
C LYS A 55 -18.89 -2.72 6.76
N ASN A 56 -17.73 -2.54 7.41
CA ASN A 56 -17.53 -1.55 8.48
C ASN A 56 -17.25 -0.15 7.97
N GLY A 57 -17.34 0.10 6.66
CA GLY A 57 -17.17 1.43 6.09
C GLY A 57 -15.72 1.93 6.02
N VAL A 58 -14.75 1.03 6.06
CA VAL A 58 -13.33 1.36 5.81
C VAL A 58 -13.21 1.88 4.38
N LYS A 59 -12.47 2.96 4.20
CA LYS A 59 -12.28 3.61 2.89
C LYS A 59 -11.22 2.93 2.04
N ALA A 60 -10.10 2.57 2.66
CA ALA A 60 -9.03 1.88 1.96
C ALA A 60 -8.20 0.97 2.88
N ILE A 61 -7.51 0.02 2.26
CA ILE A 61 -6.55 -0.87 2.90
C ILE A 61 -5.20 -0.72 2.22
N ILE A 62 -4.15 -0.50 3.01
CA ILE A 62 -2.76 -0.58 2.59
C ILE A 62 -2.18 -1.86 3.14
N THR A 63 -1.64 -2.72 2.28
CA THR A 63 -1.09 -4.03 2.63
C THR A 63 0.19 -4.33 1.87
N GLY A 64 1.01 -5.25 2.35
CA GLY A 64 2.17 -5.75 1.61
C GLY A 64 1.74 -6.47 0.34
N GLY A 65 0.76 -7.37 0.45
CA GLY A 65 0.28 -8.12 -0.68
C GLY A 65 -1.16 -8.61 -0.54
N ILE A 66 -1.67 -9.16 -1.65
CA ILE A 66 -2.99 -9.77 -1.78
C ILE A 66 -2.92 -10.97 -2.71
N ASP A 67 -3.73 -12.00 -2.47
CA ASP A 67 -3.83 -13.15 -3.35
C ASP A 67 -4.69 -12.84 -4.59
N ASP A 68 -4.30 -13.35 -5.75
CA ASP A 68 -5.04 -13.17 -7.02
C ASP A 68 -6.44 -13.82 -6.97
N GLN A 69 -6.58 -14.94 -6.27
CA GLN A 69 -7.87 -15.60 -6.06
C GLN A 69 -8.80 -14.74 -5.18
N ASP A 70 -8.25 -14.04 -4.21
CA ASP A 70 -9.02 -13.12 -3.37
C ASP A 70 -9.46 -11.88 -4.15
N ILE A 71 -8.62 -11.39 -5.05
CA ILE A 71 -9.00 -10.34 -5.99
C ILE A 71 -10.14 -10.81 -6.91
N LYS A 72 -10.05 -12.03 -7.44
CA LYS A 72 -11.13 -12.62 -8.25
C LYS A 72 -12.46 -12.69 -7.49
N LYS A 73 -12.42 -13.05 -6.21
CA LYS A 73 -13.64 -13.05 -5.36
C LYS A 73 -14.21 -11.64 -5.16
N LEU A 74 -13.33 -10.63 -5.02
CA LEU A 74 -13.74 -9.23 -4.87
C LEU A 74 -14.40 -8.68 -6.14
N LEU A 75 -13.85 -9.01 -7.30
CA LEU A 75 -14.29 -8.51 -8.60
C LEU A 75 -15.41 -9.34 -9.23
N GLY A 76 -15.47 -10.64 -8.92
CA GLY A 76 -16.36 -11.59 -9.56
C GLY A 76 -15.89 -12.09 -10.94
N TYR A 77 -14.70 -11.67 -11.39
CA TYR A 77 -14.06 -12.08 -12.64
C TYR A 77 -12.55 -12.11 -12.52
N ASP A 78 -11.88 -12.78 -13.46
CA ASP A 78 -10.41 -12.78 -13.51
C ASP A 78 -9.88 -11.42 -13.96
N ILE A 79 -8.86 -10.93 -13.27
CA ILE A 79 -8.20 -9.69 -13.67
C ILE A 79 -7.55 -9.91 -15.02
N GLY A 80 -8.11 -9.26 -16.05
CA GLY A 80 -7.41 -9.11 -17.30
C GLY A 80 -6.19 -8.20 -17.12
N VAL A 81 -5.08 -8.60 -17.64
CA VAL A 81 -3.70 -8.09 -17.39
C VAL A 81 -3.47 -6.58 -17.65
N ALA A 82 -4.49 -5.74 -17.79
CA ALA A 82 -4.22 -4.45 -18.39
C ALA A 82 -4.50 -3.21 -17.55
N ILE A 83 -5.66 -3.12 -16.94
CA ILE A 83 -6.12 -1.88 -16.30
C ILE A 83 -7.02 -2.23 -15.14
N THR A 84 -6.68 -1.74 -13.96
CA THR A 84 -7.55 -1.73 -12.79
C THR A 84 -7.69 -0.30 -12.30
N GLY A 85 -8.82 0.04 -11.66
CA GLY A 85 -9.01 1.35 -11.05
C GLY A 85 -10.31 2.03 -11.41
N HIS A 86 -11.19 1.34 -12.12
CA HIS A 86 -12.57 1.77 -12.35
C HIS A 86 -13.58 0.83 -11.68
N GLU A 87 -13.09 -0.25 -11.08
CA GLU A 87 -13.92 -1.22 -10.39
C GLU A 87 -14.45 -0.64 -9.09
N ASN A 88 -15.76 -0.49 -9.03
CA ASN A 88 -16.42 -0.06 -7.80
C ASN A 88 -16.63 -1.26 -6.87
N ILE A 89 -15.59 -1.66 -6.18
CA ILE A 89 -15.64 -2.73 -5.17
C ILE A 89 -16.04 -2.23 -3.78
N GLY A 90 -16.35 -0.95 -3.64
CA GLY A 90 -16.75 -0.33 -2.37
C GLY A 90 -15.62 -0.09 -1.37
N ILE A 91 -14.38 -0.35 -1.74
CA ILE A 91 -13.17 -0.11 -0.95
C ILE A 91 -11.98 0.07 -1.90
N THR A 92 -10.97 0.84 -1.50
CA THR A 92 -9.72 0.97 -2.25
C THR A 92 -8.63 0.12 -1.60
N ILE A 93 -7.86 -0.60 -2.40
CA ILE A 93 -6.76 -1.46 -1.92
C ILE A 93 -5.47 -1.03 -2.58
N VAL A 94 -4.41 -0.92 -1.79
CA VAL A 94 -3.05 -0.66 -2.27
C VAL A 94 -2.10 -1.72 -1.72
N CYS A 95 -1.49 -2.49 -2.63
CA CYS A 95 -0.43 -3.44 -2.32
C CYS A 95 0.92 -2.77 -2.52
N THR A 96 1.73 -2.71 -1.50
CA THR A 96 3.05 -2.05 -1.55
C THR A 96 4.12 -2.92 -2.17
N GLU A 97 3.99 -4.24 -2.05
CA GLU A 97 5.01 -5.21 -2.48
C GLU A 97 4.56 -6.08 -3.66
N GLY A 98 3.26 -6.43 -3.77
CA GLY A 98 2.75 -7.19 -4.91
C GLY A 98 1.68 -8.24 -4.59
N PHE A 99 1.79 -9.39 -5.25
CA PHE A 99 0.83 -10.49 -5.10
C PHE A 99 1.33 -11.56 -4.13
N GLY A 100 0.38 -12.17 -3.40
CA GLY A 100 0.64 -13.17 -2.39
C GLY A 100 0.93 -12.56 -1.00
N ARG A 101 1.34 -13.42 -0.07
CA ARG A 101 1.72 -12.99 1.28
C ARG A 101 3.17 -12.48 1.28
N ILE A 102 3.34 -11.18 1.25
CA ILE A 102 4.65 -10.51 1.18
C ILE A 102 4.71 -9.46 2.28
N ASN A 103 5.69 -9.57 3.16
CA ASN A 103 5.90 -8.60 4.24
C ASN A 103 6.08 -7.20 3.65
N MET A 104 5.35 -6.23 4.20
CA MET A 104 5.58 -4.84 3.84
C MET A 104 7.04 -4.46 4.16
N ALA A 105 7.69 -3.72 3.27
CA ALA A 105 9.04 -3.25 3.54
C ALA A 105 9.05 -2.47 4.86
N GLN A 106 9.99 -2.80 5.75
CA GLN A 106 10.05 -2.21 7.10
C GLN A 106 10.09 -0.67 7.07
N LYS A 107 10.80 -0.11 6.08
CA LYS A 107 10.85 1.35 5.89
C LYS A 107 9.48 1.93 5.58
N THR A 108 8.70 1.26 4.73
CA THR A 108 7.33 1.68 4.37
C THR A 108 6.40 1.56 5.56
N PHE A 109 6.47 0.45 6.29
CA PHE A 109 5.67 0.23 7.49
C PHE A 109 5.94 1.28 8.56
N ASN A 110 7.21 1.54 8.87
CA ASN A 110 7.62 2.55 9.85
C ASN A 110 7.19 3.96 9.43
N LEU A 111 7.26 4.27 8.13
CA LEU A 111 6.79 5.55 7.61
C LEU A 111 5.29 5.73 7.81
N LEU A 112 4.48 4.72 7.46
CA LEU A 112 3.03 4.76 7.66
C LEU A 112 2.68 4.85 9.16
N LYS A 113 3.38 4.09 10.00
CA LYS A 113 3.21 4.16 11.46
C LYS A 113 3.54 5.54 12.03
N HIS A 114 4.57 6.21 11.51
CA HIS A 114 4.92 7.56 11.92
C HIS A 114 3.81 8.58 11.60
N PHE A 115 3.07 8.35 10.52
CA PHE A 115 1.97 9.22 10.10
C PHE A 115 0.59 8.71 10.48
N GLU A 116 0.49 7.81 11.44
CA GLU A 116 -0.80 7.40 12.00
C GLU A 116 -1.59 8.61 12.50
N GLY A 117 -2.89 8.67 12.18
CA GLY A 117 -3.76 9.79 12.51
C GLY A 117 -3.76 10.93 11.48
N TYR A 118 -2.84 10.94 10.51
CA TYR A 118 -2.80 11.98 9.48
C TYR A 118 -3.84 11.74 8.39
N LYS A 119 -4.39 12.84 7.87
CA LYS A 119 -5.23 12.79 6.67
C LYS A 119 -4.41 12.31 5.49
N THR A 120 -4.93 11.33 4.78
CA THR A 120 -4.24 10.64 3.70
C THR A 120 -5.18 10.53 2.50
N SER A 121 -4.68 10.79 1.31
CA SER A 121 -5.35 10.48 0.05
C SER A 121 -4.75 9.23 -0.56
N ILE A 122 -5.59 8.37 -1.11
CA ILE A 122 -5.19 7.15 -1.79
C ILE A 122 -5.85 7.08 -3.16
N HIS A 123 -5.07 6.68 -4.15
CA HIS A 123 -5.53 6.36 -5.48
C HIS A 123 -5.12 4.92 -5.81
N GLY A 124 -6.11 4.03 -5.98
CA GLY A 124 -5.86 2.59 -6.17
C GLY A 124 -5.59 2.17 -7.61
N ARG A 125 -5.67 3.10 -8.57
CA ARG A 125 -5.54 2.78 -10.00
C ARG A 125 -4.17 2.20 -10.34
N THR A 126 -4.21 1.10 -11.10
CA THR A 126 -3.02 0.48 -11.69
C THR A 126 -3.20 0.38 -13.21
N GLN A 127 -2.20 0.80 -13.98
CA GLN A 127 -2.17 0.65 -15.43
C GLN A 127 -0.76 0.25 -15.86
N ILE A 128 -0.68 -0.77 -16.71
CA ILE A 128 0.61 -1.29 -17.20
C ILE A 128 0.75 -1.08 -18.72
N ARG A 129 -0.36 -0.93 -19.45
CA ARG A 129 -0.36 -0.68 -20.89
C ARG A 129 -0.44 0.81 -21.19
N ALA A 130 0.26 1.25 -22.24
CA ALA A 130 0.27 2.64 -22.71
C ALA A 130 0.71 3.67 -21.65
N GLY A 131 1.69 3.31 -20.87
CA GLY A 131 2.18 4.08 -19.72
C GLY A 131 1.98 3.32 -18.41
N VAL A 132 2.80 3.64 -17.42
CA VAL A 132 2.73 3.00 -16.10
C VAL A 132 2.06 3.97 -15.13
N ILE A 133 0.87 3.59 -14.65
CA ILE A 133 0.23 4.24 -13.49
C ILE A 133 0.33 3.25 -12.34
N ARG A 134 0.85 3.71 -11.22
CA ARG A 134 0.93 2.94 -9.97
C ARG A 134 0.03 3.56 -8.92
N PRO A 135 -0.52 2.76 -8.01
CA PRO A 135 -1.31 3.30 -6.92
C PRO A 135 -0.47 4.23 -6.06
N GLU A 136 -1.11 5.28 -5.55
CA GLU A 136 -0.43 6.33 -4.78
C GLU A 136 -1.06 6.50 -3.41
N ILE A 137 -0.21 6.77 -2.44
CA ILE A 137 -0.57 7.15 -1.08
C ILE A 137 0.08 8.51 -0.83
N ILE A 138 -0.74 9.53 -0.59
CA ILE A 138 -0.31 10.90 -0.41
C ILE A 138 -0.71 11.36 0.98
N ILE A 139 0.27 11.72 1.79
CA ILE A 139 0.09 12.28 3.13
C ILE A 139 0.55 13.74 3.06
N PRO A 140 -0.37 14.72 3.05
CA PRO A 140 0.00 16.13 2.98
C PRO A 140 0.62 16.55 4.31
N LEU A 141 1.85 17.01 4.27
CA LEU A 141 2.56 17.58 5.41
C LEU A 141 2.54 19.09 5.29
N GLN A 142 2.24 19.77 6.40
CA GLN A 142 2.45 21.22 6.48
C GLN A 142 3.92 21.44 6.87
N PHE A 143 4.72 21.88 5.91
CA PHE A 143 6.07 22.35 6.19
C PHE A 143 6.01 23.86 6.40
N GLU A 144 6.68 24.41 7.43
CA GLU A 144 7.01 25.82 7.46
C GLU A 144 8.00 26.10 6.32
N GLU A 145 7.81 27.23 5.62
CA GLU A 145 8.61 27.58 4.42
C GLU A 145 10.15 27.50 4.59
N GLN A 146 10.62 27.52 5.83
CA GLN A 146 12.04 27.44 6.16
C GLN A 146 12.64 26.03 6.05
N GLU A 147 11.85 24.98 6.00
CA GLU A 147 12.32 23.58 5.85
C GLU A 147 12.43 23.12 4.40
N LEU A 148 11.91 23.91 3.46
CA LEU A 148 11.96 23.64 2.02
C LEU A 148 13.29 23.98 1.36
N VAL A 149 14.38 24.12 2.12
CA VAL A 149 15.71 24.11 1.51
C VAL A 149 15.92 22.72 0.92
N ALA A 150 15.59 22.61 -0.37
CA ALA A 150 15.79 21.40 -1.15
C ALA A 150 17.22 20.90 -0.91
N LYS A 151 17.35 19.82 -0.15
CA LYS A 151 18.53 18.98 -0.32
C LYS A 151 18.48 18.53 -1.77
N GLU A 152 19.37 19.05 -2.59
CA GLU A 152 19.58 18.55 -3.93
C GLU A 152 19.65 17.02 -3.81
N VAL A 153 18.64 16.36 -4.37
CA VAL A 153 18.64 14.91 -4.48
C VAL A 153 19.64 14.60 -5.59
N THR A 154 20.91 14.61 -5.25
CA THR A 154 21.92 14.03 -6.11
C THR A 154 21.51 12.58 -6.33
N MET A 155 21.22 12.22 -7.58
CA MET A 155 20.96 10.82 -7.92
C MET A 155 22.16 10.02 -7.44
N PRO A 156 21.97 9.02 -6.57
CA PRO A 156 23.09 8.24 -6.08
C PRO A 156 23.72 7.49 -7.25
N ILE A 157 24.98 7.82 -7.53
CA ILE A 157 25.82 7.04 -8.47
C ILE A 157 26.07 5.69 -7.81
N LEU A 158 25.99 4.62 -8.58
CA LEU A 158 26.25 3.27 -8.09
C LEU A 158 27.76 3.08 -7.88
N GLU A 159 28.21 3.17 -6.64
CA GLU A 159 29.63 3.02 -6.24
C GLU A 159 29.77 1.84 -5.26
N ILE A 160 31.02 1.35 -5.10
CA ILE A 160 31.32 0.35 -4.07
C ILE A 160 30.93 0.88 -2.69
N GLY A 161 30.10 0.11 -1.99
CA GLY A 161 29.52 0.51 -0.69
C GLY A 161 28.14 1.15 -0.77
N THR A 162 27.62 1.46 -1.96
CA THR A 162 26.24 1.94 -2.13
C THR A 162 25.24 0.89 -1.63
N VAL A 163 24.32 1.34 -0.79
CA VAL A 163 23.24 0.49 -0.27
C VAL A 163 22.18 0.30 -1.37
N ILE A 164 21.90 -0.94 -1.71
CA ILE A 164 20.93 -1.32 -2.74
C ILE A 164 19.86 -2.25 -2.21
N ARG A 165 18.69 -2.24 -2.83
CA ARG A 165 17.64 -3.26 -2.63
C ARG A 165 17.66 -4.22 -3.80
N ILE A 166 17.79 -5.51 -3.51
CA ILE A 166 17.77 -6.56 -4.54
C ILE A 166 16.33 -6.77 -5.01
N ILE A 167 16.08 -6.65 -6.31
CA ILE A 167 14.75 -6.79 -6.92
C ILE A 167 14.56 -8.10 -7.69
N ARG A 168 15.49 -9.07 -7.55
CA ARG A 168 15.41 -10.37 -8.19
C ARG A 168 15.50 -11.52 -7.20
N GLN A 169 14.82 -12.61 -7.55
CA GLN A 169 14.94 -13.88 -6.84
C GLN A 169 16.37 -14.42 -6.93
N PRO A 170 16.88 -15.15 -5.91
CA PRO A 170 16.18 -15.58 -4.68
C PRO A 170 16.25 -14.57 -3.54
N HIS A 171 16.81 -13.39 -3.74
CA HIS A 171 17.10 -12.41 -2.67
C HIS A 171 16.21 -11.17 -2.75
N PHE A 172 15.04 -11.27 -3.38
CA PHE A 172 14.10 -10.15 -3.53
C PHE A 172 13.81 -9.46 -2.19
N GLY A 173 13.89 -8.13 -2.19
CA GLY A 173 13.62 -7.30 -1.02
C GLY A 173 14.78 -7.14 -0.04
N ARG A 174 15.85 -7.92 -0.14
CA ARG A 174 17.03 -7.78 0.73
C ARG A 174 17.78 -6.49 0.46
N ILE A 175 18.26 -5.88 1.53
CA ILE A 175 19.19 -4.76 1.47
C ILE A 175 20.62 -5.32 1.45
N ALA A 176 21.40 -4.85 0.51
CA ALA A 176 22.81 -5.23 0.35
C ALA A 176 23.67 -3.99 0.08
N LYS A 177 24.99 -4.17 0.09
CA LYS A 177 25.93 -3.17 -0.40
C LYS A 177 26.59 -3.70 -1.68
N VAL A 178 26.82 -2.80 -2.61
CA VAL A 178 27.59 -3.09 -3.83
C VAL A 178 29.04 -3.39 -3.48
#